data_2a3b53b076ca66d030c6a68043ecfab9
#
_entry.id   2a3b53b076ca66d030c6a68043ecfab9
#
_cell.length_a   1.000
_cell.length_b   1.000
_cell.length_c   1.000
_cell.angle_alpha   90.00
_cell.angle_beta   90.00
_cell.angle_gamma   90.00
#
_symmetry.space_group_name_H-M   'P 1'
#
loop_
_entity.id
_entity.type
_entity.pdbx_description
1 polymer ?
#
loop_
_entity_poly.entity_id
_entity_poly.type
_entity_poly.pdbx_seq_one_letter_code
_entity_poly.pdbx_strand_id
1 'polypeptide(L)'
;MARTARTRLDRAALELLAHGDIVGAFGAQHARRDVESVARVAARSPLVLTEVAVIELYGGAGKGSVTAYFEGSTSAAVAQAAEVFALFTGMHLCLSNSTLHAETIGDAGVGTGFLELVVDELDLVPRPHLTATATVAGVAIGVRLTVDEAAGAQVGPGQAAPGTLLNEFHMAHLARGDQAIAMGPEFAEYTGVRATRLPTGGLLLVDRVLEFDGARGKMDSATYVTEYDSPADSWYYADTANGSMPHFVYMETSLQAALLMGYYAGPTLSQPGTTLSLRNLGGTATVSRRVDLRDKTISQTSRLLSTTLLPGSSLQTFDYTLSVDGEPFYTGETMFGYFDDRALANQTGLDAGKDAPSWLERHRDATVRTIDVAARRDDPNAPLCSRRDLALIDRIEVVDGGGDYAAGYLHSLREIDATDWYFARHFYLDPVIPGSLGVESVIHAVQEWMLDAGFADTLTDPVFGIPADLPFSWRYRGQFLPTDSTVRLEAHIKEVRRDEHGVTVLVDGSLWKPGLRIYELTDLAVELREREVSQ
;
A
#
# COMPACT_ATOMS: atom_id res chain seq x y z
N MET A 1 2.71 -10.93 3.47
CA MET A 1 3.07 -12.37 3.53
C MET A 1 4.56 -12.51 3.86
N ALA A 2 5.00 -13.68 4.38
CA ALA A 2 6.40 -13.88 4.77
C ALA A 2 7.35 -13.80 3.56
N ARG A 3 8.56 -13.34 3.79
CA ARG A 3 9.63 -13.26 2.79
C ARG A 3 10.92 -13.84 3.34
N THR A 4 11.68 -14.47 2.48
CA THR A 4 13.00 -15.06 2.81
C THR A 4 13.99 -14.79 1.68
N ALA A 5 15.26 -14.62 2.05
CA ALA A 5 16.37 -14.56 1.09
C ALA A 5 16.77 -15.96 0.58
N ARG A 6 16.20 -17.02 1.12
CA ARG A 6 16.54 -18.41 0.76
C ARG A 6 15.78 -18.83 -0.49
N THR A 7 16.33 -18.54 -1.66
CA THR A 7 15.73 -18.79 -2.98
C THR A 7 16.19 -20.11 -3.61
N ARG A 8 16.99 -20.91 -2.90
CA ARG A 8 17.47 -22.24 -3.34
C ARG A 8 17.27 -23.26 -2.22
N LEU A 9 16.85 -24.46 -2.58
CA LEU A 9 16.63 -25.56 -1.63
C LEU A 9 17.33 -26.80 -2.15
N ASP A 10 18.20 -27.34 -1.33
CA ASP A 10 18.76 -28.68 -1.51
C ASP A 10 17.78 -29.76 -1.04
N ARG A 11 18.14 -31.03 -1.22
CA ARG A 11 17.32 -32.16 -0.79
C ARG A 11 17.01 -32.11 0.71
N ALA A 12 17.96 -31.70 1.55
CA ALA A 12 17.74 -31.62 2.99
C ALA A 12 16.67 -30.57 3.35
N ALA A 13 16.71 -29.40 2.72
CA ALA A 13 15.71 -28.36 2.91
C ALA A 13 14.32 -28.80 2.41
N LEU A 14 14.26 -29.54 1.29
CA LEU A 14 13.00 -30.12 0.79
C LEU A 14 12.43 -31.18 1.74
N GLU A 15 13.28 -31.96 2.41
CA GLU A 15 12.86 -32.94 3.43
C GLU A 15 12.31 -32.22 4.68
N LEU A 16 12.90 -31.09 5.10
CA LEU A 16 12.31 -30.25 6.16
C LEU A 16 10.88 -29.82 5.78
N LEU A 17 10.68 -29.30 4.56
CA LEU A 17 9.34 -28.92 4.08
C LEU A 17 8.37 -30.11 3.99
N ALA A 18 8.84 -31.30 3.62
CA ALA A 18 8.02 -32.50 3.57
C ALA A 18 7.62 -33.01 4.98
N HIS A 19 8.41 -32.69 6.00
CA HIS A 19 8.10 -32.96 7.40
C HIS A 19 7.32 -31.81 8.10
N GLY A 20 7.09 -30.68 7.40
CA GLY A 20 6.37 -29.51 7.93
C GLY A 20 7.26 -28.53 8.69
N ASP A 21 8.58 -28.71 8.71
CA ASP A 21 9.52 -27.76 9.29
C ASP A 21 9.83 -26.61 8.29
N ILE A 22 8.85 -25.72 8.14
CA ILE A 22 8.94 -24.58 7.22
C ILE A 22 9.96 -23.55 7.72
N VAL A 23 10.04 -23.37 9.04
CA VAL A 23 11.00 -22.46 9.67
C VAL A 23 12.43 -22.93 9.46
N GLY A 24 12.70 -24.21 9.61
CA GLY A 24 14.01 -24.80 9.30
C GLY A 24 14.41 -24.63 7.84
N ALA A 25 13.43 -24.68 6.94
CA ALA A 25 13.67 -24.52 5.51
C ALA A 25 13.82 -23.04 5.08
N PHE A 26 12.97 -22.13 5.53
CA PHE A 26 12.89 -20.74 5.02
C PHE A 26 13.31 -19.65 6.03
N GLY A 27 13.34 -19.96 7.32
CA GLY A 27 13.75 -19.01 8.36
C GLY A 27 12.61 -18.57 9.28
N ALA A 28 12.99 -17.79 10.31
CA ALA A 28 12.12 -17.39 11.43
C ALA A 28 10.89 -16.57 11.01
N GLN A 29 10.96 -15.85 9.90
CA GLN A 29 9.82 -15.06 9.37
C GLN A 29 8.64 -15.95 8.92
N HIS A 30 8.83 -17.26 8.78
CA HIS A 30 7.79 -18.25 8.54
C HIS A 30 7.30 -18.91 9.82
N ALA A 31 7.80 -18.47 10.99
CA ALA A 31 7.29 -18.93 12.28
C ALA A 31 5.88 -18.39 12.53
N ARG A 32 4.97 -19.25 12.94
CA ARG A 32 3.71 -18.84 13.55
C ARG A 32 3.90 -18.70 15.05
N ARG A 33 3.32 -17.68 15.64
CA ARG A 33 3.20 -17.60 17.10
C ARG A 33 2.21 -18.70 17.53
N ASP A 34 2.72 -19.69 18.24
CA ASP A 34 1.97 -20.72 18.99
C ASP A 34 1.18 -21.79 18.20
N VAL A 35 1.50 -22.10 16.92
CA VAL A 35 0.83 -23.17 16.17
C VAL A 35 1.80 -24.04 15.39
N GLU A 36 1.67 -25.35 15.56
CA GLU A 36 2.26 -26.34 14.64
C GLU A 36 1.56 -26.23 13.27
N SER A 37 2.32 -25.93 12.23
CA SER A 37 1.80 -25.93 10.88
C SER A 37 1.64 -27.37 10.40
N VAL A 38 0.47 -27.72 9.85
CA VAL A 38 0.24 -28.99 9.16
C VAL A 38 0.51 -28.90 7.66
N ALA A 39 0.71 -27.70 7.13
CA ALA A 39 1.08 -27.45 5.74
C ALA A 39 2.49 -28.01 5.47
N ARG A 40 2.63 -28.78 4.42
CA ARG A 40 3.90 -29.41 4.02
C ARG A 40 3.91 -29.75 2.55
N VAL A 41 5.10 -29.87 1.97
CA VAL A 41 5.29 -30.37 0.61
C VAL A 41 5.08 -31.88 0.59
N ALA A 42 4.59 -32.41 -0.51
CA ALA A 42 4.42 -33.87 -0.74
C ALA A 42 3.52 -34.58 0.29
N ALA A 43 2.53 -33.88 0.86
CA ALA A 43 1.64 -34.46 1.85
C ALA A 43 0.85 -35.70 1.34
N ARG A 44 0.64 -35.77 0.01
CA ARG A 44 -0.20 -36.80 -0.66
C ARG A 44 0.59 -37.72 -1.59
N SER A 45 1.89 -37.51 -1.75
CA SER A 45 2.75 -38.30 -2.64
C SER A 45 4.18 -38.38 -2.08
N PRO A 46 5.02 -39.34 -2.50
CA PRO A 46 6.43 -39.30 -2.16
C PRO A 46 7.09 -38.01 -2.66
N LEU A 47 8.09 -37.51 -1.92
CA LEU A 47 8.90 -36.36 -2.34
C LEU A 47 9.75 -36.73 -3.56
N VAL A 48 9.41 -36.16 -4.73
CA VAL A 48 10.09 -36.41 -6.01
C VAL A 48 11.02 -35.27 -6.42
N LEU A 49 10.87 -34.06 -5.84
CA LEU A 49 11.83 -33.00 -6.04
C LEU A 49 13.18 -33.36 -5.41
N THR A 50 14.26 -33.16 -6.14
CA THR A 50 15.62 -33.43 -5.68
C THR A 50 16.34 -32.13 -5.30
N GLU A 51 16.02 -31.01 -5.98
CA GLU A 51 16.59 -29.70 -5.75
C GLU A 51 15.63 -28.64 -6.29
N VAL A 52 15.55 -27.48 -5.64
CA VAL A 52 15.01 -26.24 -6.20
C VAL A 52 16.18 -25.32 -6.49
N ALA A 53 16.48 -25.13 -7.77
CA ALA A 53 17.63 -24.36 -8.24
C ALA A 53 17.43 -22.86 -8.03
N VAL A 54 16.19 -22.35 -8.22
CA VAL A 54 15.85 -20.96 -7.96
C VAL A 54 14.35 -20.79 -7.74
N ILE A 55 14.01 -19.90 -6.83
CA ILE A 55 12.66 -19.34 -6.64
C ILE A 55 12.77 -17.83 -6.86
N GLU A 56 11.96 -17.29 -7.76
CA GLU A 56 11.91 -15.86 -8.04
C GLU A 56 10.50 -15.34 -7.70
N LEU A 57 10.41 -14.46 -6.72
CA LEU A 57 9.12 -13.91 -6.26
C LEU A 57 8.38 -13.16 -7.39
N TYR A 58 9.11 -12.49 -8.25
CA TYR A 58 8.59 -11.73 -9.40
C TYR A 58 9.03 -12.31 -10.75
N GLY A 59 9.39 -13.60 -10.79
CA GLY A 59 9.74 -14.30 -12.03
C GLY A 59 8.58 -14.44 -13.01
N GLY A 60 8.85 -14.91 -14.20
CA GLY A 60 7.87 -15.06 -15.27
C GLY A 60 7.20 -13.74 -15.65
N ALA A 61 5.87 -13.68 -15.58
CA ALA A 61 5.09 -12.46 -15.85
C ALA A 61 4.99 -11.51 -14.63
N GLY A 62 5.95 -11.57 -13.70
CA GLY A 62 5.98 -10.74 -12.49
C GLY A 62 5.18 -11.29 -11.31
N LYS A 63 4.76 -12.56 -11.37
CA LYS A 63 3.93 -13.20 -10.33
C LYS A 63 4.63 -14.36 -9.62
N GLY A 64 5.78 -14.76 -10.10
CA GLY A 64 6.65 -15.76 -9.52
C GLY A 64 7.05 -16.87 -10.47
N SER A 65 8.21 -17.51 -10.17
CA SER A 65 8.67 -18.71 -10.88
C SER A 65 9.46 -19.65 -9.96
N VAL A 66 9.52 -20.92 -10.34
CA VAL A 66 10.31 -21.95 -9.67
C VAL A 66 11.00 -22.81 -10.72
N THR A 67 12.33 -22.94 -10.63
CA THR A 67 13.08 -23.93 -11.39
C THR A 67 13.54 -25.04 -10.45
N ALA A 68 13.18 -26.28 -10.76
CA ALA A 68 13.47 -27.42 -9.89
C ALA A 68 13.87 -28.66 -10.68
N TYR A 69 14.64 -29.55 -10.03
CA TYR A 69 15.01 -30.89 -10.51
C TYR A 69 14.18 -31.93 -9.79
N PHE A 70 13.85 -33.00 -10.49
CA PHE A 70 13.04 -34.08 -9.94
C PHE A 70 13.44 -35.46 -10.46
N GLU A 71 13.06 -36.51 -9.70
CA GLU A 71 13.13 -37.90 -10.08
C GLU A 71 11.82 -38.59 -9.66
N GLY A 72 10.99 -38.98 -10.65
CA GLY A 72 9.69 -39.61 -10.41
C GLY A 72 8.60 -39.10 -11.34
N SER A 73 7.36 -39.02 -10.83
CA SER A 73 6.19 -38.54 -11.56
C SER A 73 6.31 -37.04 -11.86
N THR A 74 6.10 -36.63 -13.11
CA THR A 74 6.12 -35.24 -13.54
C THR A 74 4.97 -34.44 -12.94
N SER A 75 3.77 -35.03 -12.85
CA SER A 75 2.62 -34.38 -12.21
C SER A 75 2.87 -34.12 -10.71
N ALA A 76 3.48 -35.10 -10.01
CA ALA A 76 3.87 -34.91 -8.61
C ALA A 76 4.95 -33.83 -8.45
N ALA A 77 5.93 -33.76 -9.36
CA ALA A 77 6.97 -32.75 -9.33
C ALA A 77 6.40 -31.32 -9.51
N VAL A 78 5.47 -31.15 -10.45
CA VAL A 78 4.78 -29.87 -10.69
C VAL A 78 3.94 -29.46 -9.49
N ALA A 79 3.18 -30.39 -8.90
CA ALA A 79 2.41 -30.14 -7.67
C ALA A 79 3.33 -29.67 -6.52
N GLN A 80 4.44 -30.40 -6.29
CA GLN A 80 5.39 -30.07 -5.24
C GLN A 80 6.11 -28.74 -5.47
N ALA A 81 6.41 -28.37 -6.71
CA ALA A 81 6.97 -27.05 -7.02
C ALA A 81 5.99 -25.91 -6.68
N ALA A 82 4.70 -26.10 -6.97
CA ALA A 82 3.65 -25.16 -6.58
C ALA A 82 3.50 -25.10 -5.04
N GLU A 83 3.55 -26.23 -4.34
CA GLU A 83 3.53 -26.29 -2.87
C GLU A 83 4.74 -25.57 -2.26
N VAL A 84 5.94 -25.73 -2.83
CA VAL A 84 7.15 -24.99 -2.40
C VAL A 84 6.94 -23.49 -2.56
N PHE A 85 6.40 -23.03 -3.70
CA PHE A 85 6.16 -21.61 -3.92
C PHE A 85 5.11 -21.05 -2.96
N ALA A 86 4.03 -21.78 -2.70
CA ALA A 86 3.01 -21.37 -1.73
C ALA A 86 3.58 -21.23 -0.30
N LEU A 87 4.45 -22.15 0.12
CA LEU A 87 5.14 -22.05 1.41
C LEU A 87 6.18 -20.92 1.42
N PHE A 88 6.92 -20.74 0.33
CA PHE A 88 7.90 -19.66 0.18
C PHE A 88 7.27 -18.27 0.33
N THR A 89 6.08 -18.04 -0.23
CA THR A 89 5.34 -16.78 -0.11
C THR A 89 4.61 -16.62 1.22
N GLY A 90 4.55 -17.67 2.05
CA GLY A 90 3.87 -17.64 3.33
C GLY A 90 2.34 -17.76 3.25
N MET A 91 1.76 -18.27 2.17
CA MET A 91 0.31 -18.45 2.03
C MET A 91 -0.30 -19.31 3.14
N HIS A 92 0.45 -20.29 3.67
CA HIS A 92 0.05 -21.13 4.80
C HIS A 92 -0.14 -20.37 6.12
N LEU A 93 0.40 -19.13 6.22
CA LEU A 93 0.27 -18.30 7.42
C LEU A 93 -1.11 -17.63 7.52
N CYS A 94 -1.87 -17.59 6.42
CA CYS A 94 -3.19 -16.95 6.37
C CYS A 94 -4.28 -17.72 7.11
N LEU A 95 -4.15 -19.07 7.21
CA LEU A 95 -5.16 -19.94 7.78
C LEU A 95 -4.55 -20.94 8.77
N SER A 96 -5.14 -21.07 9.97
CA SER A 96 -4.69 -22.02 10.98
C SER A 96 -4.90 -23.45 10.54
N ASN A 97 -3.95 -24.33 10.90
CA ASN A 97 -4.01 -25.76 10.59
C ASN A 97 -4.34 -26.06 9.13
N SER A 98 -3.89 -25.17 8.23
CA SER A 98 -4.14 -25.26 6.80
C SER A 98 -3.39 -26.43 6.16
N THR A 99 -3.99 -26.97 5.11
CA THR A 99 -3.38 -27.98 4.23
C THR A 99 -3.23 -27.42 2.83
N LEU A 100 -2.21 -27.91 2.11
CA LEU A 100 -2.04 -27.60 0.69
C LEU A 100 -2.75 -28.66 -0.15
N HIS A 101 -3.51 -28.21 -1.12
CA HIS A 101 -4.18 -29.06 -2.10
C HIS A 101 -3.80 -28.63 -3.50
N ALA A 102 -2.93 -29.42 -4.16
CA ALA A 102 -2.50 -29.18 -5.53
C ALA A 102 -3.13 -30.20 -6.48
N GLU A 103 -3.72 -29.70 -7.56
CA GLU A 103 -4.29 -30.47 -8.67
C GLU A 103 -3.56 -30.13 -9.96
N THR A 104 -3.06 -31.14 -10.68
CA THR A 104 -2.37 -30.95 -11.96
C THR A 104 -3.28 -31.30 -13.13
N ILE A 105 -3.10 -30.56 -14.22
CA ILE A 105 -3.79 -30.75 -15.50
C ILE A 105 -2.74 -31.10 -16.55
N GLY A 106 -2.72 -32.34 -16.96
CA GLY A 106 -1.68 -32.89 -17.83
C GLY A 106 -0.65 -33.70 -17.05
N ASP A 107 0.13 -34.48 -17.78
CA ASP A 107 1.23 -35.30 -17.27
C ASP A 107 2.23 -35.55 -18.41
N ALA A 108 3.52 -35.65 -18.11
CA ALA A 108 4.56 -36.06 -19.04
C ALA A 108 5.19 -37.42 -18.67
N GLY A 109 4.56 -38.16 -17.75
CA GLY A 109 4.97 -39.48 -17.32
C GLY A 109 5.91 -39.52 -16.13
N VAL A 110 6.78 -40.51 -16.08
CA VAL A 110 7.76 -40.71 -15.01
C VAL A 110 9.16 -40.62 -15.59
N GLY A 111 10.05 -39.91 -14.92
CA GLY A 111 11.42 -39.72 -15.39
C GLY A 111 12.28 -38.89 -14.43
N THR A 112 13.46 -38.56 -14.88
CA THR A 112 14.38 -37.61 -14.22
C THR A 112 14.55 -36.39 -15.12
N GLY A 113 14.45 -35.19 -14.58
CA GLY A 113 14.57 -34.00 -15.36
C GLY A 113 14.51 -32.71 -14.55
N PHE A 114 14.33 -31.59 -15.25
CA PHE A 114 14.04 -30.30 -14.62
C PHE A 114 12.67 -29.81 -15.08
N LEU A 115 12.09 -28.94 -14.28
CA LEU A 115 10.87 -28.21 -14.62
C LEU A 115 11.09 -26.72 -14.39
N GLU A 116 10.39 -25.91 -15.16
CA GLU A 116 10.23 -24.49 -14.95
C GLU A 116 8.74 -24.21 -14.75
N LEU A 117 8.38 -23.75 -13.55
CA LEU A 117 7.02 -23.40 -13.19
C LEU A 117 6.90 -21.88 -13.18
N VAL A 118 5.90 -21.36 -13.89
CA VAL A 118 5.57 -19.91 -13.92
C VAL A 118 4.19 -19.73 -13.30
N VAL A 119 4.09 -18.84 -12.33
CA VAL A 119 2.83 -18.52 -11.65
C VAL A 119 1.99 -17.59 -12.55
N ASP A 120 0.77 -18.03 -12.86
CA ASP A 120 -0.20 -17.28 -13.66
C ASP A 120 -1.07 -16.38 -12.78
N GLU A 121 -1.43 -16.84 -11.57
CA GLU A 121 -2.24 -16.13 -10.60
C GLU A 121 -1.83 -16.51 -9.18
N LEU A 122 -1.82 -15.55 -8.27
CA LEU A 122 -1.69 -15.74 -6.83
C LEU A 122 -2.68 -14.80 -6.14
N ASP A 123 -3.59 -15.35 -5.33
CA ASP A 123 -4.64 -14.60 -4.68
C ASP A 123 -5.02 -15.19 -3.31
N LEU A 124 -5.54 -14.34 -2.43
CA LEU A 124 -6.05 -14.72 -1.11
C LEU A 124 -7.58 -14.86 -1.07
N VAL A 125 -8.29 -14.42 -2.11
CA VAL A 125 -9.76 -14.41 -2.19
C VAL A 125 -10.24 -15.38 -3.26
N PRO A 126 -11.21 -16.26 -3.01
CA PRO A 126 -11.96 -16.48 -1.76
C PRO A 126 -11.21 -17.30 -0.70
N ARG A 127 -10.16 -17.99 -1.07
CA ARG A 127 -9.19 -18.70 -0.24
C ARG A 127 -7.81 -18.50 -0.83
N PRO A 128 -6.73 -18.57 -0.03
CA PRO A 128 -5.38 -18.46 -0.58
C PRO A 128 -5.15 -19.55 -1.64
N HIS A 129 -4.82 -19.13 -2.86
CA HIS A 129 -4.63 -20.03 -3.99
C HIS A 129 -3.63 -19.49 -5.00
N LEU A 130 -3.08 -20.37 -5.80
CA LEU A 130 -2.31 -20.03 -7.00
C LEU A 130 -2.69 -20.95 -8.16
N THR A 131 -2.54 -20.42 -9.38
CA THR A 131 -2.48 -21.19 -10.61
C THR A 131 -1.13 -20.97 -11.26
N ALA A 132 -0.58 -22.02 -11.86
CA ALA A 132 0.71 -21.95 -12.51
C ALA A 132 0.77 -22.93 -13.68
N THR A 133 1.69 -22.66 -14.62
CA THR A 133 2.01 -23.53 -15.73
C THR A 133 3.47 -23.95 -15.64
N ALA A 134 3.72 -25.27 -15.61
CA ALA A 134 5.07 -25.82 -15.63
C ALA A 134 5.41 -26.35 -17.02
N THR A 135 6.66 -26.16 -17.46
CA THR A 135 7.22 -26.77 -18.65
C THR A 135 8.17 -27.89 -18.24
N VAL A 136 7.90 -29.13 -18.71
CA VAL A 136 8.72 -30.32 -18.49
C VAL A 136 8.99 -30.98 -19.83
N ALA A 137 10.25 -31.04 -20.24
CA ALA A 137 10.67 -31.62 -21.54
C ALA A 137 9.85 -31.09 -22.74
N GLY A 138 9.45 -29.81 -22.72
CA GLY A 138 8.66 -29.17 -23.76
C GLY A 138 7.14 -29.40 -23.65
N VAL A 139 6.67 -30.13 -22.62
CA VAL A 139 5.24 -30.35 -22.35
C VAL A 139 4.79 -29.36 -21.29
N ALA A 140 3.69 -28.65 -21.54
CA ALA A 140 3.06 -27.78 -20.57
C ALA A 140 2.10 -28.57 -19.65
N ILE A 141 2.25 -28.40 -18.34
CA ILE A 141 1.43 -29.02 -17.30
C ILE A 141 0.89 -27.91 -16.42
N GLY A 142 -0.44 -27.74 -16.39
CA GLY A 142 -1.09 -26.78 -15.50
C GLY A 142 -1.15 -27.31 -14.06
N VAL A 143 -1.11 -26.41 -13.09
CA VAL A 143 -1.37 -26.73 -11.69
C VAL A 143 -2.24 -25.66 -11.05
N ARG A 144 -3.20 -26.10 -10.24
CA ARG A 144 -3.97 -25.26 -9.32
C ARG A 144 -3.69 -25.73 -7.90
N LEU A 145 -3.29 -24.78 -7.03
CA LEU A 145 -3.08 -25.04 -5.62
C LEU A 145 -4.03 -24.17 -4.80
N THR A 146 -4.69 -24.77 -3.80
CA THR A 146 -5.46 -24.06 -2.78
C THR A 146 -4.86 -24.35 -1.40
N VAL A 147 -5.00 -23.36 -0.52
CA VAL A 147 -4.69 -23.50 0.91
C VAL A 147 -6.03 -23.59 1.62
N ASP A 148 -6.33 -24.78 2.17
CA ASP A 148 -7.62 -25.06 2.78
C ASP A 148 -7.47 -25.10 4.30
N GLU A 149 -8.41 -24.48 5.00
CA GLU A 149 -8.54 -24.58 6.46
C GLU A 149 -8.94 -25.99 6.90
N ALA A 150 -8.67 -26.35 8.15
CA ALA A 150 -9.15 -27.60 8.73
C ALA A 150 -10.69 -27.66 8.71
N ALA A 151 -11.24 -28.86 8.52
CA ALA A 151 -12.68 -29.05 8.47
C ALA A 151 -13.38 -28.50 9.74
N GLY A 152 -14.34 -27.59 9.54
CA GLY A 152 -15.07 -26.93 10.62
C GLY A 152 -14.34 -25.77 11.29
N ALA A 153 -13.14 -25.39 10.82
CA ALA A 153 -12.46 -24.19 11.29
C ALA A 153 -13.22 -22.92 10.86
N GLN A 154 -13.21 -21.92 11.70
CA GLN A 154 -13.74 -20.60 11.39
C GLN A 154 -12.61 -19.69 10.93
N VAL A 155 -12.93 -18.75 10.04
CA VAL A 155 -11.92 -17.89 9.40
C VAL A 155 -12.15 -16.41 9.64
N GLY A 156 -13.14 -16.05 10.44
CA GLY A 156 -13.44 -14.67 10.79
C GLY A 156 -12.39 -14.01 11.69
N PRO A 157 -12.63 -12.76 12.14
CA PRO A 157 -11.73 -12.04 13.02
C PRO A 157 -11.33 -12.84 14.27
N GLY A 158 -10.02 -12.92 14.54
CA GLY A 158 -9.45 -13.67 15.66
C GLY A 158 -9.49 -15.20 15.52
N GLN A 159 -9.90 -15.74 14.39
CA GLN A 159 -10.12 -17.17 14.19
C GLN A 159 -9.16 -17.79 13.15
N ALA A 160 -8.77 -17.02 12.13
CA ALA A 160 -7.98 -17.55 11.02
C ALA A 160 -6.51 -17.82 11.39
N ALA A 161 -5.91 -17.04 12.26
CA ALA A 161 -4.53 -17.24 12.70
C ALA A 161 -4.37 -16.85 14.18
N PRO A 162 -3.70 -17.67 15.01
CA PRO A 162 -3.42 -17.31 16.40
C PRO A 162 -2.54 -16.07 16.53
N GLY A 163 -2.77 -15.30 17.60
CA GLY A 163 -1.99 -14.11 17.90
C GLY A 163 -2.23 -12.91 16.98
N THR A 164 -3.23 -13.00 16.08
CA THR A 164 -3.67 -11.88 15.25
C THR A 164 -5.20 -11.81 15.24
N LEU A 165 -5.75 -10.61 15.36
CA LEU A 165 -7.18 -10.37 15.17
C LEU A 165 -7.54 -10.44 13.69
N LEU A 166 -6.76 -9.75 12.85
CA LEU A 166 -6.87 -9.74 11.38
C LEU A 166 -5.48 -9.94 10.78
N ASN A 167 -5.39 -10.69 9.69
CA ASN A 167 -4.16 -10.91 8.93
C ASN A 167 -4.36 -10.56 7.45
N GLU A 168 -3.37 -10.84 6.62
CA GLU A 168 -3.38 -10.52 5.18
C GLU A 168 -4.58 -11.11 4.44
N PHE A 169 -5.09 -12.27 4.86
CA PHE A 169 -6.29 -12.88 4.31
C PHE A 169 -7.54 -12.00 4.58
N HIS A 170 -7.70 -11.51 5.80
CA HIS A 170 -8.77 -10.58 6.16
C HIS A 170 -8.62 -9.24 5.42
N MET A 171 -7.38 -8.73 5.27
CA MET A 171 -7.13 -7.50 4.50
C MET A 171 -7.55 -7.65 3.05
N ALA A 172 -7.25 -8.78 2.39
CA ALA A 172 -7.67 -9.06 1.03
C ALA A 172 -9.21 -9.14 0.91
N HIS A 173 -9.87 -9.77 1.90
CA HIS A 173 -11.34 -9.82 1.95
C HIS A 173 -11.96 -8.45 2.19
N LEU A 174 -11.39 -7.61 3.08
CA LEU A 174 -11.84 -6.24 3.28
C LEU A 174 -11.66 -5.40 2.02
N ALA A 175 -10.56 -5.59 1.31
CA ALA A 175 -10.28 -4.84 0.09
C ALA A 175 -11.30 -5.14 -1.03
N ARG A 176 -11.64 -6.42 -1.30
CA ARG A 176 -12.45 -6.80 -2.47
C ARG A 176 -13.27 -8.09 -2.33
N GLY A 177 -13.22 -8.75 -1.20
CA GLY A 177 -13.87 -10.04 -0.97
C GLY A 177 -15.09 -9.96 -0.05
N ASP A 178 -15.25 -10.99 0.76
CA ASP A 178 -16.35 -11.16 1.69
C ASP A 178 -16.11 -10.37 2.99
N GLN A 179 -16.97 -9.39 3.23
CA GLN A 179 -16.90 -8.54 4.41
C GLN A 179 -17.20 -9.30 5.72
N ALA A 180 -17.99 -10.37 5.64
CA ALA A 180 -18.24 -11.19 6.82
C ALA A 180 -16.98 -11.94 7.29
N ILE A 181 -16.13 -12.36 6.37
CA ILE A 181 -14.81 -12.94 6.70
C ILE A 181 -13.90 -11.87 7.29
N ALA A 182 -13.84 -10.69 6.67
CA ALA A 182 -12.94 -9.62 7.09
C ALA A 182 -13.31 -9.04 8.45
N MET A 183 -14.61 -8.75 8.68
CA MET A 183 -15.07 -7.91 9.78
C MET A 183 -16.04 -8.60 10.74
N GLY A 184 -16.56 -9.77 10.36
CA GLY A 184 -17.56 -10.52 11.10
C GLY A 184 -18.92 -10.56 10.39
N PRO A 185 -19.79 -11.52 10.77
CA PRO A 185 -21.04 -11.82 10.05
C PRO A 185 -22.00 -10.63 9.94
N GLU A 186 -21.92 -9.65 10.82
CA GLU A 186 -22.74 -8.44 10.79
C GLU A 186 -22.45 -7.56 9.57
N PHE A 187 -21.29 -7.71 8.94
CA PHE A 187 -20.88 -6.97 7.74
C PHE A 187 -21.23 -7.69 6.43
N ALA A 188 -21.91 -8.84 6.46
CA ALA A 188 -22.21 -9.62 5.26
C ALA A 188 -22.98 -8.80 4.18
N GLU A 189 -23.85 -7.87 4.59
CA GLU A 189 -24.63 -7.02 3.70
C GLU A 189 -23.76 -6.08 2.83
N TYR A 190 -22.51 -5.83 3.25
CA TYR A 190 -21.57 -4.97 2.51
C TYR A 190 -20.71 -5.74 1.49
N THR A 191 -20.88 -7.06 1.38
CA THR A 191 -20.19 -7.87 0.37
C THR A 191 -20.74 -7.60 -1.03
N GLY A 192 -19.85 -7.33 -2.00
CA GLY A 192 -20.22 -7.12 -3.41
C GLY A 192 -20.92 -5.79 -3.72
N VAL A 193 -21.03 -4.89 -2.75
CA VAL A 193 -21.59 -3.54 -2.93
C VAL A 193 -20.54 -2.48 -2.65
N ARG A 194 -20.80 -1.23 -3.09
CA ARG A 194 -19.99 -0.09 -2.71
C ARG A 194 -20.11 0.16 -1.20
N ALA A 195 -19.02 0.03 -0.49
CA ALA A 195 -18.95 0.18 0.96
C ALA A 195 -17.53 0.61 1.36
N THR A 196 -17.27 0.71 2.66
CA THR A 196 -15.92 0.93 3.17
C THR A 196 -15.01 -0.23 2.80
N ARG A 197 -13.87 0.07 2.20
CA ARG A 197 -12.86 -0.87 1.72
C ARG A 197 -11.46 -0.39 2.04
N LEU A 198 -10.51 -1.31 2.08
CA LEU A 198 -9.08 -0.99 1.94
C LEU A 198 -8.68 -1.02 0.46
N PRO A 199 -7.58 -0.37 0.09
CA PRO A 199 -6.96 -0.52 -1.22
C PRO A 199 -6.53 -1.96 -1.53
N THR A 200 -6.19 -2.22 -2.78
CA THR A 200 -5.72 -3.53 -3.26
C THR A 200 -4.29 -3.48 -3.77
N GLY A 201 -3.68 -4.64 -3.95
CA GLY A 201 -2.36 -4.79 -4.55
C GLY A 201 -1.30 -3.99 -3.80
N GLY A 202 -0.39 -3.36 -4.53
CA GLY A 202 0.72 -2.58 -3.94
C GLY A 202 0.31 -1.30 -3.21
N LEU A 203 -0.97 -0.94 -3.19
CA LEU A 203 -1.51 0.19 -2.42
C LEU A 203 -2.12 -0.25 -1.08
N LEU A 204 -2.24 -1.54 -0.82
CA LEU A 204 -2.59 -2.08 0.49
C LEU A 204 -1.35 -2.04 1.39
N LEU A 205 -1.35 -1.18 2.41
CA LEU A 205 -0.18 -0.83 3.22
C LEU A 205 -0.44 -1.08 4.72
N VAL A 206 -1.25 -2.09 5.01
CA VAL A 206 -1.45 -2.69 6.33
C VAL A 206 -1.62 -4.19 6.16
N ASP A 207 -0.87 -4.98 6.92
CA ASP A 207 -0.87 -6.44 6.80
C ASP A 207 -1.68 -7.12 7.91
N ARG A 208 -1.57 -6.63 9.14
CA ARG A 208 -2.11 -7.32 10.32
C ARG A 208 -2.65 -6.35 11.37
N VAL A 209 -3.66 -6.81 12.11
CA VAL A 209 -4.08 -6.25 13.39
C VAL A 209 -3.72 -7.27 14.46
N LEU A 210 -2.87 -6.89 15.40
CA LEU A 210 -2.43 -7.77 16.49
C LEU A 210 -3.36 -7.69 17.69
N GLU A 211 -3.69 -6.47 18.11
CA GLU A 211 -4.43 -6.19 19.33
C GLU A 211 -5.55 -5.19 19.05
N PHE A 212 -6.64 -5.36 19.77
CA PHE A 212 -7.75 -4.42 19.79
C PHE A 212 -8.32 -4.39 21.21
N ASP A 213 -8.07 -3.29 21.90
CA ASP A 213 -8.68 -2.99 23.21
C ASP A 213 -9.89 -2.07 22.97
N GLY A 214 -11.06 -2.70 22.90
CA GLY A 214 -12.33 -2.06 22.59
C GLY A 214 -13.43 -3.11 22.45
N ALA A 215 -14.62 -2.68 22.08
CA ALA A 215 -15.74 -3.57 21.80
C ALA A 215 -16.53 -3.09 20.60
N ARG A 216 -17.04 -4.03 19.80
CA ARG A 216 -17.98 -3.74 18.72
C ARG A 216 -19.21 -2.99 19.27
N GLY A 217 -19.61 -1.91 18.60
CA GLY A 217 -20.69 -1.03 19.06
C GLY A 217 -20.28 0.01 20.11
N LYS A 218 -19.11 -0.13 20.73
CA LYS A 218 -18.53 0.88 21.60
C LYS A 218 -17.59 1.75 20.78
N MET A 219 -18.05 2.95 20.41
CA MET A 219 -17.41 3.82 19.40
C MET A 219 -16.87 5.12 19.99
N ASP A 220 -16.71 5.20 21.31
CA ASP A 220 -16.21 6.37 22.02
C ASP A 220 -14.71 6.28 22.33
N SER A 221 -14.18 5.07 22.39
CA SER A 221 -12.76 4.84 22.61
C SER A 221 -12.37 3.40 22.21
N ALA A 222 -11.22 3.25 21.61
CA ALA A 222 -10.55 1.98 21.40
C ALA A 222 -9.07 2.23 21.14
N THR A 223 -8.22 1.28 21.52
CA THR A 223 -6.79 1.28 21.18
C THR A 223 -6.47 0.01 20.42
N TYR A 224 -5.63 0.09 19.40
CA TYR A 224 -5.27 -1.06 18.58
C TYR A 224 -3.87 -0.95 18.03
N VAL A 225 -3.28 -2.13 17.74
CA VAL A 225 -1.93 -2.27 17.19
C VAL A 225 -2.02 -2.97 15.85
N THR A 226 -1.43 -2.34 14.83
CA THR A 226 -1.33 -2.89 13.47
C THR A 226 0.11 -3.00 13.04
N GLU A 227 0.37 -3.83 12.05
CA GLU A 227 1.68 -3.97 11.42
C GLU A 227 1.59 -3.89 9.90
N TYR A 228 2.63 -3.32 9.30
CA TYR A 228 2.91 -3.35 7.87
C TYR A 228 4.38 -3.72 7.65
N ASP A 229 4.63 -4.77 6.88
CA ASP A 229 5.96 -5.14 6.44
C ASP A 229 6.31 -4.35 5.17
N SER A 230 7.37 -3.54 5.23
CA SER A 230 7.82 -2.68 4.12
C SER A 230 8.97 -3.34 3.36
N PRO A 231 8.70 -4.19 2.35
CA PRO A 231 9.76 -4.89 1.62
C PRO A 231 10.60 -3.93 0.79
N ALA A 232 11.92 -4.14 0.77
CA ALA A 232 12.87 -3.30 0.02
C ALA A 232 12.60 -3.25 -1.49
N ASP A 233 11.94 -4.27 -2.04
CA ASP A 233 11.54 -4.38 -3.44
C ASP A 233 10.14 -3.84 -3.74
N SER A 234 9.50 -3.14 -2.79
CA SER A 234 8.21 -2.49 -3.05
C SER A 234 8.35 -1.44 -4.15
N TRP A 235 7.35 -1.42 -5.03
CA TRP A 235 7.34 -0.59 -6.25
C TRP A 235 7.65 0.88 -5.99
N TYR A 236 7.14 1.44 -4.90
CA TYR A 236 7.29 2.85 -4.57
C TYR A 236 8.74 3.25 -4.26
N TYR A 237 9.62 2.33 -3.82
CA TYR A 237 11.04 2.62 -3.65
C TYR A 237 11.76 2.83 -4.99
N ALA A 238 11.35 2.10 -6.02
CA ALA A 238 11.94 2.23 -7.36
C ALA A 238 11.36 3.42 -8.15
N ASP A 239 10.18 3.90 -7.79
CA ASP A 239 9.45 4.93 -8.53
C ASP A 239 9.64 6.33 -7.93
N THR A 240 10.16 6.45 -6.71
CA THR A 240 10.45 7.75 -6.10
C THR A 240 11.73 8.39 -6.66
N ALA A 241 11.90 9.69 -6.41
CA ALA A 241 13.03 10.47 -6.89
C ALA A 241 14.41 9.93 -6.45
N ASN A 242 14.52 9.34 -5.27
CA ASN A 242 15.79 8.92 -4.67
C ASN A 242 15.77 7.52 -4.06
N GLY A 243 14.79 6.69 -4.44
CA GLY A 243 14.68 5.32 -3.95
C GLY A 243 14.39 5.20 -2.44
N SER A 244 13.82 6.22 -1.80
CA SER A 244 13.33 6.19 -0.42
C SER A 244 11.82 5.97 -0.39
N MET A 245 11.25 5.70 0.79
CA MET A 245 9.80 5.65 0.93
C MET A 245 9.22 7.05 0.71
N PRO A 246 8.28 7.24 -0.25
CA PRO A 246 7.64 8.53 -0.48
C PRO A 246 6.66 8.88 0.64
N HIS A 247 6.34 10.15 0.82
CA HIS A 247 5.50 10.62 1.92
C HIS A 247 4.07 10.06 1.86
N PHE A 248 3.52 9.85 0.66
CA PHE A 248 2.20 9.25 0.54
C PHE A 248 2.11 7.87 1.19
N VAL A 249 3.19 7.07 1.20
CA VAL A 249 3.22 5.75 1.86
C VAL A 249 3.18 5.90 3.39
N TYR A 250 3.87 6.89 3.96
CA TYR A 250 3.73 7.23 5.39
C TYR A 250 2.27 7.55 5.73
N MET A 251 1.62 8.39 4.91
CA MET A 251 0.23 8.75 5.09
C MET A 251 -0.69 7.52 4.93
N GLU A 252 -0.57 6.78 3.83
CA GLU A 252 -1.45 5.63 3.56
C GLU A 252 -1.32 4.54 4.61
N THR A 253 -0.10 4.19 5.03
CA THR A 253 0.12 3.21 6.10
C THR A 253 -0.60 3.64 7.37
N SER A 254 -0.44 4.91 7.78
CA SER A 254 -1.08 5.43 9.00
C SER A 254 -2.60 5.53 8.87
N LEU A 255 -3.10 6.00 7.74
CA LEU A 255 -4.53 6.24 7.52
C LEU A 255 -5.31 4.93 7.35
N GLN A 256 -4.77 3.96 6.60
CA GLN A 256 -5.40 2.65 6.43
C GLN A 256 -5.50 1.90 7.75
N ALA A 257 -4.45 1.91 8.56
CA ALA A 257 -4.45 1.30 9.88
C ALA A 257 -5.46 1.96 10.82
N ALA A 258 -5.54 3.30 10.83
CA ALA A 258 -6.48 4.04 11.66
C ALA A 258 -7.94 3.74 11.28
N LEU A 259 -8.29 3.85 9.99
CA LEU A 259 -9.66 3.61 9.54
C LEU A 259 -10.14 2.17 9.75
N LEU A 260 -9.23 1.19 9.62
CA LEU A 260 -9.54 -0.24 9.65
C LEU A 260 -10.30 -0.63 10.92
N MET A 261 -9.76 -0.23 12.08
CA MET A 261 -10.37 -0.58 13.36
C MET A 261 -11.52 0.35 13.74
N GLY A 262 -11.51 1.58 13.24
CA GLY A 262 -12.67 2.45 13.33
C GLY A 262 -13.89 1.87 12.61
N TYR A 263 -13.68 1.28 11.44
CA TYR A 263 -14.71 0.54 10.71
C TYR A 263 -15.12 -0.74 11.46
N TYR A 264 -14.16 -1.50 11.99
CA TYR A 264 -14.42 -2.69 12.81
C TYR A 264 -15.29 -2.38 14.02
N ALA A 265 -15.17 -1.20 14.66
CA ALA A 265 -16.02 -0.78 15.78
C ALA A 265 -17.51 -0.66 15.37
N GLY A 266 -17.82 -0.48 14.08
CA GLY A 266 -19.15 -0.64 13.52
C GLY A 266 -19.97 0.64 13.37
N PRO A 267 -19.41 1.82 13.01
CA PRO A 267 -20.21 3.04 12.81
C PRO A 267 -21.22 2.89 11.67
N THR A 268 -20.93 2.10 10.65
CA THR A 268 -21.82 1.82 9.53
C THR A 268 -22.98 0.90 9.92
N LEU A 269 -22.80 0.01 10.89
CA LEU A 269 -23.85 -0.88 11.40
C LEU A 269 -24.96 -0.13 12.14
N SER A 270 -24.73 1.12 12.54
CA SER A 270 -25.75 1.98 13.13
C SER A 270 -26.84 2.42 12.14
N GLN A 271 -26.61 2.20 10.83
CA GLN A 271 -27.51 2.59 9.75
C GLN A 271 -27.77 1.40 8.80
N PRO A 272 -28.47 0.36 9.26
CA PRO A 272 -28.71 -0.86 8.48
C PRO A 272 -29.40 -0.55 7.14
N GLY A 273 -29.01 -1.26 6.07
CA GLY A 273 -29.53 -1.05 4.72
C GLY A 273 -29.03 0.20 4.02
N THR A 274 -28.10 0.96 4.63
CA THR A 274 -27.45 2.11 4.00
C THR A 274 -25.98 1.79 3.77
N THR A 275 -25.52 1.85 2.53
CA THR A 275 -24.09 1.74 2.22
C THR A 275 -23.40 3.10 2.43
N LEU A 276 -22.30 3.09 3.15
CA LEU A 276 -21.52 4.29 3.45
C LEU A 276 -20.11 4.14 2.88
N SER A 277 -19.71 5.09 2.05
CA SER A 277 -18.35 5.19 1.50
C SER A 277 -17.46 5.99 2.42
N LEU A 278 -16.23 5.53 2.57
CA LEU A 278 -15.23 6.19 3.41
C LEU A 278 -14.57 7.36 2.68
N ARG A 279 -14.32 8.46 3.42
CA ARG A 279 -13.46 9.57 2.98
C ARG A 279 -12.61 10.07 4.14
N ASN A 280 -11.32 10.27 3.90
CA ASN A 280 -10.50 11.08 4.80
C ASN A 280 -10.88 12.55 4.65
N LEU A 281 -11.00 13.25 5.76
CA LEU A 281 -11.43 14.66 5.79
C LEU A 281 -10.29 15.62 6.14
N GLY A 282 -9.19 15.08 6.66
CA GLY A 282 -8.05 15.87 7.04
C GLY A 282 -7.32 15.30 8.25
N GLY A 283 -6.24 15.96 8.60
CA GLY A 283 -5.40 15.58 9.72
C GLY A 283 -4.16 16.45 9.84
N THR A 284 -3.32 16.05 10.79
CA THR A 284 -1.98 16.59 11.00
C THR A 284 -1.00 15.44 11.12
N ALA A 285 0.24 15.64 10.70
CA ALA A 285 1.29 14.64 10.90
C ALA A 285 2.66 15.27 11.06
N THR A 286 3.55 14.54 11.73
CA THR A 286 4.93 14.95 11.98
C THR A 286 5.84 13.73 11.89
N VAL A 287 6.91 13.83 11.10
CA VAL A 287 8.04 12.92 11.16
C VAL A 287 8.94 13.36 12.30
N SER A 288 9.22 12.49 13.28
CA SER A 288 10.09 12.82 14.42
C SER A 288 11.55 12.43 14.20
N ARG A 289 11.82 11.49 13.30
CA ARG A 289 13.18 11.07 12.92
C ARG A 289 13.20 10.46 11.53
N ARG A 290 14.33 10.55 10.86
CA ARG A 290 14.57 9.85 9.60
C ARG A 290 14.93 8.40 9.88
N VAL A 291 14.42 7.50 9.06
CA VAL A 291 14.68 6.06 9.17
C VAL A 291 14.55 5.40 7.80
N ASP A 292 15.47 4.47 7.49
CA ASP A 292 15.29 3.58 6.35
C ASP A 292 14.30 2.47 6.73
N LEU A 293 13.18 2.45 6.04
CA LEU A 293 12.08 1.52 6.30
C LEU A 293 12.12 0.25 5.43
N ARG A 294 13.16 0.08 4.60
CA ARG A 294 13.32 -1.14 3.79
C ARG A 294 13.52 -2.35 4.67
N ASP A 295 12.76 -3.41 4.35
CA ASP A 295 12.76 -4.68 5.09
C ASP A 295 12.49 -4.53 6.60
N LYS A 296 11.75 -3.47 6.96
CA LYS A 296 11.30 -3.22 8.33
C LYS A 296 9.81 -3.52 8.47
N THR A 297 9.45 -3.97 9.67
CA THR A 297 8.05 -4.01 10.10
C THR A 297 7.71 -2.69 10.79
N ILE A 298 6.78 -1.95 10.21
CA ILE A 298 6.21 -0.74 10.81
C ILE A 298 5.08 -1.15 11.73
N SER A 299 5.22 -0.89 13.02
CA SER A 299 4.16 -1.08 14.01
C SER A 299 3.45 0.24 14.25
N GLN A 300 2.13 0.23 14.25
CA GLN A 300 1.33 1.42 14.55
C GLN A 300 0.41 1.17 15.73
N THR A 301 0.47 2.03 16.73
CA THR A 301 -0.55 2.17 17.76
C THR A 301 -1.50 3.29 17.36
N SER A 302 -2.79 3.00 17.35
CA SER A 302 -3.84 3.96 17.05
C SER A 302 -4.87 4.01 18.16
N ARG A 303 -5.46 5.20 18.39
CA ARG A 303 -6.58 5.38 19.31
C ARG A 303 -7.76 6.01 18.58
N LEU A 304 -8.94 5.41 18.72
CA LEU A 304 -10.19 6.06 18.37
C LEU A 304 -10.55 7.07 19.49
N LEU A 305 -10.59 8.34 19.15
CA LEU A 305 -10.83 9.42 20.09
C LEU A 305 -12.31 9.79 20.21
N SER A 306 -13.03 9.74 19.09
CA SER A 306 -14.45 10.07 19.08
C SER A 306 -15.16 9.48 17.86
N THR A 307 -16.46 9.22 18.01
CA THR A 307 -17.38 8.92 16.90
C THR A 307 -18.63 9.78 17.02
N THR A 308 -19.01 10.43 15.93
CA THR A 308 -20.28 11.17 15.81
C THR A 308 -21.14 10.50 14.76
N LEU A 309 -22.32 10.04 15.14
CA LEU A 309 -23.30 9.41 14.26
C LEU A 309 -24.34 10.43 13.80
N LEU A 310 -24.52 10.58 12.49
CA LEU A 310 -25.48 11.49 11.87
C LEU A 310 -26.31 10.71 10.82
N PRO A 311 -27.54 11.11 10.51
CA PRO A 311 -28.28 10.48 9.40
C PRO A 311 -27.51 10.60 8.08
N GLY A 312 -27.22 9.46 7.43
CA GLY A 312 -26.49 9.39 6.17
C GLY A 312 -24.98 9.64 6.28
N SER A 313 -24.46 9.82 7.51
CA SER A 313 -23.01 9.97 7.72
C SER A 313 -22.56 9.59 9.12
N SER A 314 -21.27 9.29 9.26
CA SER A 314 -20.62 9.10 10.56
C SER A 314 -19.21 9.69 10.48
N LEU A 315 -18.75 10.30 11.57
CA LEU A 315 -17.42 10.90 11.65
C LEU A 315 -16.63 10.25 12.77
N GLN A 316 -15.36 9.94 12.52
CA GLN A 316 -14.44 9.40 13.51
C GLN A 316 -13.12 10.17 13.53
N THR A 317 -12.59 10.42 14.71
CA THR A 317 -11.28 11.05 14.91
C THR A 317 -10.34 10.08 15.59
N PHE A 318 -9.10 10.06 15.15
CA PHE A 318 -8.05 9.15 15.60
C PHE A 318 -6.75 9.90 15.85
N ASP A 319 -5.95 9.41 16.79
CA ASP A 319 -4.51 9.65 16.80
C ASP A 319 -3.74 8.35 16.48
N TYR A 320 -2.49 8.51 16.06
CA TYR A 320 -1.65 7.38 15.73
C TYR A 320 -0.16 7.67 15.94
N THR A 321 0.59 6.61 16.20
CA THR A 321 2.06 6.62 16.29
C THR A 321 2.60 5.41 15.55
N LEU A 322 3.44 5.66 14.55
CA LEU A 322 4.19 4.64 13.83
C LEU A 322 5.58 4.50 14.44
N SER A 323 5.99 3.25 14.64
CA SER A 323 7.28 2.88 15.21
C SER A 323 7.97 1.81 14.37
N VAL A 324 9.28 1.81 14.38
CA VAL A 324 10.11 0.74 13.86
C VAL A 324 11.19 0.39 14.89
N ASP A 325 11.45 -0.90 15.07
CA ASP A 325 12.36 -1.41 16.10
C ASP A 325 12.01 -0.89 17.52
N GLY A 326 10.73 -0.64 17.79
CA GLY A 326 10.19 -0.14 19.06
C GLY A 326 10.28 1.39 19.25
N GLU A 327 10.85 2.14 18.30
CA GLU A 327 11.03 3.58 18.40
C GLU A 327 10.10 4.35 17.46
N PRO A 328 9.37 5.38 17.95
CA PRO A 328 8.52 6.22 17.13
C PRO A 328 9.28 6.99 16.05
N PHE A 329 8.65 7.15 14.87
CA PHE A 329 9.20 7.98 13.80
C PHE A 329 8.15 8.88 13.11
N TYR A 330 6.85 8.57 13.23
CA TYR A 330 5.77 9.34 12.61
C TYR A 330 4.54 9.35 13.51
N THR A 331 3.98 10.53 13.75
CA THR A 331 2.81 10.71 14.61
C THR A 331 1.81 11.64 13.97
N GLY A 332 0.53 11.49 14.31
CA GLY A 332 -0.48 12.41 13.80
C GLY A 332 -1.86 12.17 14.37
N GLU A 333 -2.77 13.04 13.91
CA GLU A 333 -4.21 12.94 14.14
C GLU A 333 -4.93 12.98 12.79
N THR A 334 -6.05 12.28 12.67
CA THR A 334 -6.83 12.26 11.45
C THR A 334 -8.32 12.13 11.72
N MET A 335 -9.12 12.61 10.77
CA MET A 335 -10.57 12.48 10.77
C MET A 335 -11.02 11.77 9.51
N PHE A 336 -11.87 10.76 9.69
CA PHE A 336 -12.58 10.08 8.61
C PHE A 336 -14.08 10.32 8.70
N GLY A 337 -14.73 10.31 7.54
CA GLY A 337 -16.17 10.29 7.41
C GLY A 337 -16.64 9.11 6.59
N TYR A 338 -17.79 8.55 6.95
CA TYR A 338 -18.55 7.55 6.21
C TYR A 338 -19.80 8.24 5.69
N PHE A 339 -20.03 8.22 4.38
CA PHE A 339 -21.04 9.03 3.72
C PHE A 339 -21.90 8.21 2.78
N ASP A 340 -23.21 8.45 2.79
CA ASP A 340 -24.11 7.95 1.77
C ASP A 340 -23.91 8.69 0.42
N ASP A 341 -24.52 8.16 -0.64
CA ASP A 341 -24.41 8.72 -1.98
C ASP A 341 -24.94 10.16 -2.08
N ARG A 342 -25.96 10.50 -1.29
CA ARG A 342 -26.53 11.84 -1.26
C ARG A 342 -25.55 12.85 -0.66
N ALA A 343 -24.89 12.48 0.43
CA ALA A 343 -23.88 13.33 1.05
C ALA A 343 -22.70 13.55 0.10
N LEU A 344 -22.24 12.50 -0.59
CA LEU A 344 -21.14 12.59 -1.55
C LEU A 344 -21.52 13.40 -2.80
N ALA A 345 -22.76 13.35 -3.27
CA ALA A 345 -23.23 14.13 -4.41
C ALA A 345 -23.35 15.64 -4.12
N ASN A 346 -23.53 16.01 -2.86
CA ASN A 346 -23.74 17.40 -2.43
C ASN A 346 -22.45 18.09 -1.91
N GLN A 347 -21.30 17.65 -2.33
CA GLN A 347 -20.03 18.26 -1.93
C GLN A 347 -19.87 19.67 -2.50
N THR A 348 -19.47 20.61 -1.64
CA THR A 348 -19.32 22.03 -1.98
C THR A 348 -17.85 22.51 -1.90
N GLY A 349 -16.91 21.60 -1.72
CA GLY A 349 -15.49 21.93 -1.58
C GLY A 349 -15.16 22.72 -0.31
N LEU A 350 -14.00 23.34 -0.32
CA LEU A 350 -13.49 24.13 0.80
C LEU A 350 -14.15 25.50 0.91
N ASP A 351 -14.67 26.04 -0.21
CA ASP A 351 -15.17 27.41 -0.33
C ASP A 351 -16.70 27.47 -0.35
N ALA A 352 -17.38 26.43 0.19
CA ALA A 352 -18.83 26.33 0.27
C ALA A 352 -19.55 26.53 -1.09
N GLY A 353 -18.99 25.97 -2.17
CA GLY A 353 -19.50 26.04 -3.53
C GLY A 353 -19.23 27.37 -4.25
N LYS A 354 -18.49 28.29 -3.64
CA LYS A 354 -18.07 29.53 -4.30
C LYS A 354 -16.89 29.26 -5.23
N ASP A 355 -16.83 30.02 -6.31
CA ASP A 355 -15.65 30.03 -7.18
C ASP A 355 -14.43 30.55 -6.40
N ALA A 356 -13.37 29.76 -6.42
CA ALA A 356 -12.10 30.07 -5.78
C ALA A 356 -10.99 29.95 -6.83
N PRO A 357 -10.72 31.03 -7.59
CA PRO A 357 -9.70 31.01 -8.63
C PRO A 357 -8.30 30.84 -8.01
N SER A 358 -7.42 30.14 -8.73
CA SER A 358 -6.01 30.00 -8.34
C SER A 358 -5.32 31.36 -8.25
N TRP A 359 -4.16 31.40 -7.60
CA TRP A 359 -3.36 32.63 -7.54
C TRP A 359 -3.03 33.14 -8.94
N LEU A 360 -2.66 32.28 -9.86
CA LEU A 360 -2.31 32.61 -11.24
C LEU A 360 -3.50 33.19 -12.03
N GLU A 361 -4.72 32.68 -11.81
CA GLU A 361 -5.92 33.23 -12.45
C GLU A 361 -6.26 34.65 -11.97
N ARG A 362 -5.85 35.00 -10.75
CA ARG A 362 -6.00 36.37 -10.17
C ARG A 362 -4.87 37.32 -10.60
N HIS A 363 -3.71 36.79 -11.02
CA HIS A 363 -2.49 37.57 -11.39
C HIS A 363 -2.07 37.25 -12.82
N ARG A 364 -2.95 37.55 -13.79
CA ARG A 364 -2.77 37.21 -15.21
C ARG A 364 -1.62 37.92 -15.89
N ASP A 365 -1.09 38.97 -15.30
CA ASP A 365 0.07 39.77 -15.73
C ASP A 365 1.40 39.23 -15.17
N ALA A 366 1.37 38.20 -14.34
CA ALA A 366 2.58 37.60 -13.80
C ALA A 366 3.44 36.96 -14.91
N THR A 367 4.75 37.15 -14.80
CA THR A 367 5.70 36.48 -15.70
C THR A 367 5.85 35.00 -15.32
N VAL A 368 5.42 34.14 -16.22
CA VAL A 368 5.43 32.67 -16.01
C VAL A 368 6.58 32.06 -16.78
N ARG A 369 7.37 31.23 -16.14
CA ARG A 369 8.28 30.28 -16.78
C ARG A 369 7.80 28.84 -16.59
N THR A 370 8.34 27.89 -17.35
CA THR A 370 7.87 26.50 -17.33
C THR A 370 9.01 25.56 -17.03
N ILE A 371 8.74 24.55 -16.20
CA ILE A 371 9.57 23.35 -16.02
C ILE A 371 8.86 22.20 -16.73
N ASP A 372 9.54 21.55 -17.68
CA ASP A 372 9.05 20.38 -18.41
C ASP A 372 9.48 19.12 -17.64
N VAL A 373 8.63 18.63 -16.75
CA VAL A 373 8.89 17.48 -15.91
C VAL A 373 8.83 16.18 -16.73
N ALA A 374 7.94 16.11 -17.75
CA ALA A 374 7.83 14.95 -18.62
C ALA A 374 9.12 14.72 -19.40
N ALA A 375 9.68 15.77 -20.02
CA ALA A 375 10.95 15.68 -20.75
C ALA A 375 12.11 15.23 -19.81
N ARG A 376 12.13 15.72 -18.56
CA ARG A 376 13.11 15.29 -17.58
C ARG A 376 12.96 13.83 -17.18
N ARG A 377 11.72 13.36 -17.05
CA ARG A 377 11.39 11.96 -16.74
C ARG A 377 11.79 11.01 -17.85
N ASP A 378 11.70 11.42 -19.11
CA ASP A 378 12.07 10.64 -20.27
C ASP A 378 13.60 10.46 -20.40
N ASP A 379 14.41 11.32 -19.76
CA ASP A 379 15.85 11.10 -19.65
C ASP A 379 16.15 10.03 -18.58
N PRO A 380 16.64 8.84 -18.97
CA PRO A 380 16.97 7.77 -18.01
C PRO A 380 18.11 8.14 -17.05
N ASN A 381 18.92 9.15 -17.41
CA ASN A 381 20.05 9.62 -16.60
C ASN A 381 19.68 10.82 -15.72
N ALA A 382 18.46 11.37 -15.84
CA ALA A 382 18.06 12.47 -14.97
C ALA A 382 18.06 12.01 -13.50
N PRO A 383 18.84 12.64 -12.62
CA PRO A 383 18.87 12.29 -11.22
C PRO A 383 17.60 12.74 -10.51
N LEU A 384 17.27 12.09 -9.40
CA LEU A 384 16.21 12.53 -8.49
C LEU A 384 14.86 12.77 -9.18
N CYS A 385 14.45 11.89 -10.07
CA CYS A 385 13.22 12.00 -10.85
C CYS A 385 12.23 10.90 -10.48
N SER A 386 11.02 11.27 -10.06
CA SER A 386 9.92 10.31 -9.85
C SER A 386 9.40 9.80 -11.20
N ARG A 387 9.14 8.48 -11.28
CA ARG A 387 8.85 7.79 -12.54
C ARG A 387 7.67 6.84 -12.41
N ARG A 388 7.23 6.26 -13.53
CA ARG A 388 6.21 5.21 -13.63
C ARG A 388 4.93 5.53 -12.82
N ASP A 389 4.56 4.72 -11.84
CA ASP A 389 3.35 4.90 -11.04
C ASP A 389 3.38 6.19 -10.20
N LEU A 390 4.56 6.78 -9.95
CA LEU A 390 4.73 8.08 -9.30
C LEU A 390 4.96 9.26 -10.28
N ALA A 391 4.68 9.09 -11.56
CA ALA A 391 4.64 10.17 -12.54
C ALA A 391 3.39 11.04 -12.36
N LEU A 392 3.31 11.82 -11.28
CA LEU A 392 2.08 12.52 -10.87
C LEU A 392 1.88 13.89 -11.52
N ILE A 393 2.95 14.48 -12.06
CA ILE A 393 2.93 15.80 -12.73
C ILE A 393 3.78 15.76 -14.00
N ASP A 394 3.41 16.52 -15.02
CA ASP A 394 4.12 16.56 -16.30
C ASP A 394 4.74 17.91 -16.60
N ARG A 395 4.18 18.98 -16.06
CA ARG A 395 4.60 20.35 -16.29
C ARG A 395 4.31 21.21 -15.07
N ILE A 396 5.20 22.15 -14.78
CA ILE A 396 5.02 23.16 -13.73
C ILE A 396 5.18 24.55 -14.35
N GLU A 397 4.23 25.44 -14.07
CA GLU A 397 4.29 26.86 -14.33
C GLU A 397 4.79 27.54 -13.05
N VAL A 398 5.87 28.30 -13.17
CA VAL A 398 6.57 28.93 -12.05
C VAL A 398 6.48 30.45 -12.18
N VAL A 399 6.13 31.14 -11.10
CA VAL A 399 6.26 32.58 -10.97
C VAL A 399 7.28 32.88 -9.87
N ASP A 400 8.49 33.28 -10.27
CA ASP A 400 9.55 33.61 -9.32
C ASP A 400 9.15 34.85 -8.51
N GLY A 401 9.23 34.74 -7.17
CA GLY A 401 8.74 35.80 -6.28
C GLY A 401 7.22 35.96 -6.24
N GLY A 402 6.46 35.06 -6.88
CA GLY A 402 4.99 35.04 -6.81
C GLY A 402 4.46 34.35 -5.54
N GLY A 403 3.16 34.12 -5.56
CA GLY A 403 2.46 33.48 -4.44
C GLY A 403 2.11 34.41 -3.30
N ASP A 404 1.40 33.89 -2.33
CA ASP A 404 0.87 34.71 -1.20
C ASP A 404 2.00 35.19 -0.26
N TYR A 405 3.18 34.58 -0.32
CA TYR A 405 4.36 34.94 0.48
C TYR A 405 5.44 35.66 -0.31
N ALA A 406 5.22 35.92 -1.61
CA ALA A 406 6.19 36.57 -2.51
C ALA A 406 7.56 35.87 -2.54
N ALA A 407 7.61 34.57 -2.29
CA ALA A 407 8.83 33.75 -2.26
C ALA A 407 8.90 32.74 -3.43
N GLY A 408 7.81 32.56 -4.16
CA GLY A 408 7.67 31.69 -5.31
C GLY A 408 6.28 31.05 -5.36
N TYR A 409 5.82 30.77 -6.58
CA TYR A 409 4.54 30.15 -6.84
C TYR A 409 4.68 29.08 -7.90
N LEU A 410 4.08 27.93 -7.65
CA LEU A 410 4.06 26.78 -8.54
C LEU A 410 2.62 26.45 -8.91
N HIS A 411 2.37 26.17 -10.18
CA HIS A 411 1.08 25.75 -10.68
C HIS A 411 1.25 24.57 -11.65
N SER A 412 0.38 23.59 -11.55
CA SER A 412 0.35 22.44 -12.47
C SER A 412 -1.08 22.06 -12.80
N LEU A 413 -1.29 21.65 -14.03
CA LEU A 413 -2.55 21.10 -14.52
C LEU A 413 -2.27 19.76 -15.18
N ARG A 414 -2.97 18.72 -14.74
CA ARG A 414 -2.92 17.36 -15.31
C ARG A 414 -4.31 16.93 -15.74
N GLU A 415 -4.43 16.32 -16.90
CA GLU A 415 -5.63 15.61 -17.32
C GLU A 415 -5.76 14.30 -16.55
N ILE A 416 -6.98 13.92 -16.18
CA ILE A 416 -7.27 12.64 -15.52
C ILE A 416 -7.48 11.59 -16.60
N ASP A 417 -6.69 10.52 -16.55
CA ASP A 417 -6.93 9.31 -17.31
C ASP A 417 -7.71 8.31 -16.42
N ALA A 418 -8.92 7.94 -16.83
CA ALA A 418 -9.75 6.98 -16.10
C ALA A 418 -9.12 5.58 -15.98
N THR A 419 -8.06 5.30 -16.76
CA THR A 419 -7.28 4.05 -16.71
C THR A 419 -6.07 4.11 -15.79
N ASP A 420 -5.79 5.26 -15.17
CA ASP A 420 -4.71 5.40 -14.20
C ASP A 420 -4.81 4.32 -13.10
N TRP A 421 -3.68 3.74 -12.76
CA TRP A 421 -3.55 2.55 -11.91
C TRP A 421 -4.26 2.67 -10.54
N TYR A 422 -4.31 3.86 -9.95
CA TYR A 422 -4.90 4.08 -8.63
C TYR A 422 -6.43 3.93 -8.64
N PHE A 423 -7.14 4.18 -9.74
CA PHE A 423 -8.59 3.97 -9.82
C PHE A 423 -8.97 2.49 -9.71
N ALA A 424 -8.13 1.60 -10.24
CA ALA A 424 -8.35 0.15 -10.12
C ALA A 424 -7.95 -0.41 -8.75
N ARG A 425 -7.06 0.29 -8.00
CA ARG A 425 -6.45 -0.24 -6.77
C ARG A 425 -6.94 0.43 -5.49
N HIS A 426 -7.46 1.67 -5.52
CA HIS A 426 -7.78 2.40 -4.29
C HIS A 426 -8.96 1.79 -3.55
N PHE A 427 -10.20 1.93 -4.05
CA PHE A 427 -11.37 1.33 -3.42
C PHE A 427 -12.22 0.55 -4.41
N TYR A 428 -12.53 -0.70 -4.06
CA TYR A 428 -13.40 -1.55 -4.87
C TYR A 428 -14.81 -0.94 -5.01
N LEU A 429 -15.29 -0.79 -6.24
CA LEU A 429 -16.57 -0.17 -6.60
C LEU A 429 -16.73 1.32 -6.21
N ASP A 430 -15.65 1.99 -5.78
CA ASP A 430 -15.66 3.39 -5.42
C ASP A 430 -14.34 4.07 -5.87
N PRO A 431 -14.08 4.13 -7.20
CA PRO A 431 -12.81 4.60 -7.74
C PRO A 431 -12.63 6.10 -7.49
N VAL A 432 -11.63 6.44 -6.70
CA VAL A 432 -11.23 7.82 -6.40
C VAL A 432 -9.70 7.89 -6.34
N ILE A 433 -9.12 9.06 -6.64
CA ILE A 433 -7.69 9.28 -6.42
C ILE A 433 -7.41 9.28 -4.91
N PRO A 434 -6.39 8.55 -4.41
CA PRO A 434 -5.94 8.69 -3.02
C PRO A 434 -5.59 10.15 -2.69
N GLY A 435 -6.11 10.66 -1.57
CA GLY A 435 -5.81 12.03 -1.15
C GLY A 435 -4.31 12.26 -0.91
N SER A 436 -3.62 11.25 -0.43
CA SER A 436 -2.17 11.21 -0.22
C SER A 436 -1.36 11.40 -1.51
N LEU A 437 -1.84 10.91 -2.68
CA LEU A 437 -1.20 11.19 -3.97
C LEU A 437 -1.37 12.67 -4.38
N GLY A 438 -2.43 13.33 -3.93
CA GLY A 438 -2.55 14.79 -4.07
C GLY A 438 -1.46 15.53 -3.27
N VAL A 439 -1.17 15.09 -2.05
CA VAL A 439 -0.04 15.62 -1.24
C VAL A 439 1.29 15.34 -1.95
N GLU A 440 1.50 14.10 -2.42
CA GLU A 440 2.72 13.70 -3.12
C GLU A 440 2.93 14.52 -4.41
N SER A 441 1.86 14.87 -5.14
CA SER A 441 1.99 15.70 -6.34
C SER A 441 2.49 17.12 -6.02
N VAL A 442 2.11 17.68 -4.87
CA VAL A 442 2.68 18.97 -4.39
C VAL A 442 4.15 18.80 -4.02
N ILE A 443 4.51 17.72 -3.33
CA ILE A 443 5.91 17.39 -3.01
C ILE A 443 6.74 17.32 -4.29
N HIS A 444 6.27 16.61 -5.32
CA HIS A 444 6.97 16.50 -6.60
C HIS A 444 7.13 17.87 -7.30
N ALA A 445 6.12 18.73 -7.26
CA ALA A 445 6.23 20.07 -7.81
C ALA A 445 7.32 20.89 -7.11
N VAL A 446 7.40 20.78 -5.79
CA VAL A 446 8.45 21.44 -5.01
C VAL A 446 9.83 20.84 -5.28
N GLN A 447 9.94 19.51 -5.36
CA GLN A 447 11.20 18.82 -5.69
C GLN A 447 11.76 19.26 -7.05
N GLU A 448 10.93 19.27 -8.09
CA GLU A 448 11.33 19.70 -9.43
C GLU A 448 11.72 21.18 -9.46
N TRP A 449 11.00 22.05 -8.73
CA TRP A 449 11.38 23.44 -8.58
C TRP A 449 12.71 23.61 -7.83
N MET A 450 12.98 22.82 -6.78
CA MET A 450 14.24 22.89 -6.04
C MET A 450 15.44 22.51 -6.94
N LEU A 451 15.27 21.51 -7.82
CA LEU A 451 16.30 21.12 -8.78
C LEU A 451 16.52 22.19 -9.83
N ASP A 452 15.45 22.76 -10.38
CA ASP A 452 15.48 23.84 -11.37
C ASP A 452 16.13 25.12 -10.78
N ALA A 453 15.91 25.39 -9.50
CA ALA A 453 16.55 26.49 -8.77
C ALA A 453 18.02 26.25 -8.42
N GLY A 454 18.61 25.10 -8.80
CA GLY A 454 20.02 24.77 -8.59
C GLY A 454 20.37 24.42 -7.14
N PHE A 455 19.40 24.03 -6.31
CA PHE A 455 19.68 23.72 -4.90
C PHE A 455 20.51 22.43 -4.72
N ALA A 456 20.50 21.54 -5.72
CA ALA A 456 21.32 20.34 -5.74
C ALA A 456 22.80 20.60 -6.14
N ASP A 457 23.11 21.73 -6.79
CA ASP A 457 24.41 21.95 -7.44
C ASP A 457 25.59 22.01 -6.46
N THR A 458 25.30 22.30 -5.18
CA THR A 458 26.31 22.38 -4.12
C THR A 458 26.47 21.09 -3.32
N LEU A 459 25.65 20.07 -3.60
CA LEU A 459 25.66 18.79 -2.91
C LEU A 459 26.40 17.73 -3.76
N THR A 460 27.07 16.81 -3.12
CA THR A 460 27.84 15.74 -3.80
C THR A 460 26.96 14.54 -4.12
N ASP A 461 26.13 14.12 -3.15
CA ASP A 461 25.13 13.03 -3.29
C ASP A 461 23.79 13.52 -2.75
N PRO A 462 23.07 14.36 -3.52
CA PRO A 462 21.81 14.93 -3.09
C PRO A 462 20.71 13.88 -2.95
N VAL A 463 19.91 13.99 -1.89
CA VAL A 463 18.71 13.18 -1.67
C VAL A 463 17.56 14.02 -1.19
N PHE A 464 16.35 13.71 -1.66
CA PHE A 464 15.14 14.27 -1.05
C PHE A 464 14.76 13.49 0.20
N GLY A 465 14.17 14.19 1.16
CA GLY A 465 13.68 13.63 2.39
C GLY A 465 12.45 14.36 2.91
N ILE A 466 11.86 13.79 3.95
CA ILE A 466 10.85 14.43 4.77
C ILE A 466 11.58 15.00 5.98
N PRO A 467 11.59 16.33 6.18
CA PRO A 467 12.29 16.93 7.32
C PRO A 467 11.63 16.52 8.63
N ALA A 468 12.46 16.29 9.65
CA ALA A 468 11.97 15.95 10.99
C ALA A 468 11.46 17.21 11.73
N ASP A 469 10.54 16.99 12.68
CA ASP A 469 10.00 17.98 13.62
C ASP A 469 9.26 19.18 12.96
N LEU A 470 8.82 19.00 11.72
CA LEU A 470 7.98 19.96 11.02
C LEU A 470 6.58 19.36 10.81
N PRO A 471 5.59 19.79 11.60
CA PRO A 471 4.22 19.34 11.43
C PRO A 471 3.62 19.96 10.16
N PHE A 472 2.84 19.16 9.43
CA PHE A 472 1.98 19.66 8.37
C PHE A 472 0.53 19.26 8.60
N SER A 473 -0.40 19.97 7.95
CA SER A 473 -1.81 19.62 8.02
C SER A 473 -2.44 19.59 6.64
N TRP A 474 -3.50 18.77 6.51
CA TRP A 474 -4.31 18.69 5.30
C TRP A 474 -5.79 18.71 5.61
N ARG A 475 -6.58 19.25 4.66
CA ARG A 475 -8.04 19.26 4.68
C ARG A 475 -8.56 18.84 3.32
N TYR A 476 -9.50 17.90 3.31
CA TYR A 476 -10.18 17.43 2.10
C TYR A 476 -11.68 17.69 2.21
N ARG A 477 -12.28 18.24 1.16
CA ARG A 477 -13.73 18.51 1.05
C ARG A 477 -14.24 18.13 -0.34
N GLY A 478 -13.74 17.01 -0.86
CA GLY A 478 -14.10 16.43 -2.14
C GLY A 478 -13.14 15.33 -2.52
N GLN A 479 -13.42 14.65 -3.61
CA GLN A 479 -12.59 13.62 -4.21
C GLN A 479 -12.48 13.85 -5.70
N PHE A 480 -11.39 13.35 -6.29
CA PHE A 480 -11.24 13.23 -7.74
C PHE A 480 -11.81 11.90 -8.20
N LEU A 481 -12.64 11.93 -9.24
CA LEU A 481 -13.29 10.78 -9.86
C LEU A 481 -12.68 10.51 -11.25
N PRO A 482 -12.79 9.28 -11.78
CA PRO A 482 -12.39 8.98 -13.16
C PRO A 482 -13.12 9.82 -14.22
N THR A 483 -14.26 10.41 -13.85
CA THR A 483 -15.09 11.27 -14.70
C THR A 483 -14.75 12.75 -14.62
N ASP A 484 -13.91 13.17 -13.68
CA ASP A 484 -13.39 14.54 -13.63
C ASP A 484 -12.37 14.72 -14.75
N SER A 485 -12.28 15.92 -15.34
CA SER A 485 -11.39 16.15 -16.49
C SER A 485 -9.94 16.42 -16.08
N THR A 486 -9.75 17.14 -14.97
CA THR A 486 -8.42 17.63 -14.60
C THR A 486 -8.20 17.67 -13.09
N VAL A 487 -6.94 17.56 -12.71
CA VAL A 487 -6.40 17.95 -11.40
C VAL A 487 -5.61 19.22 -11.62
N ARG A 488 -5.99 20.31 -10.94
CA ARG A 488 -5.18 21.53 -10.86
C ARG A 488 -4.54 21.58 -9.48
N LEU A 489 -3.26 21.94 -9.45
CA LEU A 489 -2.45 22.09 -8.25
C LEU A 489 -1.85 23.48 -8.21
N GLU A 490 -1.83 24.11 -7.06
CA GLU A 490 -0.93 25.24 -6.78
C GLU A 490 -0.18 25.01 -5.46
N ALA A 491 1.05 25.56 -5.40
CA ALA A 491 1.84 25.64 -4.19
C ALA A 491 2.46 27.03 -4.05
N HIS A 492 2.35 27.59 -2.87
CA HIS A 492 2.93 28.87 -2.48
C HIS A 492 4.18 28.60 -1.65
N ILE A 493 5.36 28.97 -2.16
CA ILE A 493 6.60 28.87 -1.40
C ILE A 493 6.51 29.85 -0.22
N LYS A 494 6.56 29.30 0.98
CA LYS A 494 6.38 30.06 2.23
C LYS A 494 7.70 30.47 2.82
N GLU A 495 8.65 29.52 2.85
CA GLU A 495 9.98 29.74 3.41
C GLU A 495 10.99 28.79 2.76
N VAL A 496 12.21 29.29 2.56
CA VAL A 496 13.38 28.49 2.14
C VAL A 496 14.44 28.60 3.23
N ARG A 497 14.65 27.53 3.95
CA ARG A 497 15.67 27.41 5.00
C ARG A 497 16.91 26.72 4.43
N ARG A 498 18.08 27.27 4.71
CA ARG A 498 19.37 26.69 4.33
C ARG A 498 20.22 26.45 5.56
N ASP A 499 20.85 25.31 5.61
CA ASP A 499 21.83 24.96 6.64
C ASP A 499 23.05 24.29 5.99
N GLU A 500 23.97 23.77 6.81
CA GLU A 500 25.19 23.10 6.34
C GLU A 500 24.91 21.74 5.67
N HIS A 501 23.72 21.17 5.82
CA HIS A 501 23.35 19.85 5.31
C HIS A 501 22.47 19.93 4.04
N GLY A 502 21.81 21.06 3.79
CA GLY A 502 20.94 21.18 2.63
C GLY A 502 19.95 22.34 2.67
N VAL A 503 18.82 22.11 2.03
CA VAL A 503 17.75 23.11 1.87
C VAL A 503 16.41 22.46 2.23
N THR A 504 15.65 23.13 3.10
CA THR A 504 14.26 22.79 3.41
C THR A 504 13.33 23.88 2.88
N VAL A 505 12.31 23.48 2.15
CA VAL A 505 11.28 24.38 1.59
C VAL A 505 9.94 24.07 2.24
N LEU A 506 9.29 25.10 2.81
CA LEU A 506 7.94 25.02 3.35
C LEU A 506 6.97 25.64 2.35
N VAL A 507 5.82 24.98 2.17
CA VAL A 507 4.78 25.43 1.23
C VAL A 507 3.38 25.27 1.83
N ASP A 508 2.47 26.15 1.38
CA ASP A 508 1.03 25.88 1.46
C ASP A 508 0.54 25.52 0.06
N GLY A 509 -0.33 24.51 -0.04
CA GLY A 509 -0.81 23.97 -1.31
C GLY A 509 -2.32 23.86 -1.39
N SER A 510 -2.85 23.87 -2.59
CA SER A 510 -4.27 23.60 -2.85
C SER A 510 -4.45 22.79 -4.13
N LEU A 511 -5.51 21.97 -4.17
CA LEU A 511 -5.90 21.24 -5.37
C LEU A 511 -7.37 21.47 -5.71
N TRP A 512 -7.65 21.59 -7.01
CA TRP A 512 -8.99 21.76 -7.58
C TRP A 512 -9.32 20.60 -8.53
N LYS A 513 -10.53 20.14 -8.47
CA LYS A 513 -11.23 19.56 -9.62
C LYS A 513 -11.98 20.68 -10.35
N PRO A 514 -12.52 20.46 -11.57
CA PRO A 514 -13.19 21.51 -12.31
C PRO A 514 -14.23 22.27 -11.48
N GLY A 515 -14.00 23.59 -11.30
CA GLY A 515 -14.89 24.49 -10.57
C GLY A 515 -14.90 24.38 -9.04
N LEU A 516 -14.05 23.54 -8.42
CA LEU A 516 -14.14 23.32 -6.99
C LEU A 516 -12.77 23.07 -6.35
N ARG A 517 -12.38 23.91 -5.40
CA ARG A 517 -11.19 23.67 -4.55
C ARG A 517 -11.54 22.63 -3.49
N ILE A 518 -10.81 21.52 -3.50
CA ILE A 518 -11.14 20.37 -2.64
C ILE A 518 -10.05 19.97 -1.67
N TYR A 519 -8.78 20.32 -1.92
CA TYR A 519 -7.68 20.05 -1.00
C TYR A 519 -6.98 21.34 -0.60
N GLU A 520 -6.57 21.39 0.66
CA GLU A 520 -5.74 22.41 1.26
C GLU A 520 -4.65 21.76 2.11
N LEU A 521 -3.42 22.17 1.90
CA LEU A 521 -2.23 21.71 2.62
C LEU A 521 -1.58 22.92 3.27
N THR A 522 -1.19 22.80 4.51
CA THR A 522 -0.55 23.87 5.27
C THR A 522 0.76 23.38 5.87
N ASP A 523 1.82 24.17 5.72
CA ASP A 523 3.16 23.91 6.25
C ASP A 523 3.79 22.59 5.75
N LEU A 524 3.45 22.17 4.52
CA LEU A 524 4.08 20.98 3.91
C LEU A 524 5.56 21.30 3.66
N ALA A 525 6.44 20.43 4.10
CA ALA A 525 7.88 20.65 3.99
C ALA A 525 8.56 19.58 3.13
N VAL A 526 9.48 20.01 2.27
CA VAL A 526 10.33 19.16 1.41
C VAL A 526 11.78 19.51 1.68
N GLU A 527 12.60 18.50 1.89
CA GLU A 527 14.04 18.66 2.16
C GLU A 527 14.86 18.07 1.02
N LEU A 528 15.89 18.79 0.58
CA LEU A 528 16.97 18.33 -0.29
C LEU A 528 18.30 18.49 0.45
N ARG A 529 19.03 17.41 0.64
CA ARG A 529 20.25 17.41 1.49
C ARG A 529 21.31 16.44 0.99
N GLU A 530 22.50 16.56 1.54
CA GLU A 530 23.55 15.56 1.35
C GLU A 530 23.13 14.22 1.97
N ARG A 531 23.37 13.10 1.27
CA ARG A 531 23.13 11.78 1.83
C ARG A 531 24.06 11.53 3.02
N GLU A 532 23.51 11.15 4.15
CA GLU A 532 24.32 10.72 5.29
C GLU A 532 25.01 9.39 4.93
N VAL A 533 26.32 9.36 5.09
CA VAL A 533 27.08 8.11 5.00
C VAL A 533 26.69 7.26 6.21
N SER A 534 26.02 6.15 5.97
CA SER A 534 25.69 5.19 7.04
C SER A 534 27.00 4.77 7.73
N GLN A 535 27.15 5.12 9.00
CA GLN A 535 28.27 4.65 9.84
C GLN A 535 28.07 3.18 10.18
#